data_63408220219ea3d4cfe4d5d58c331c8b
#
_entry.id   63408220219ea3d4cfe4d5d58c331c8b
#
_cell.length_a   1.000
_cell.length_b   1.000
_cell.length_c   1.000
_cell.angle_alpha   90.00
_cell.angle_beta   90.00
_cell.angle_gamma   90.00
#
_symmetry.space_group_name_H-M   'P 1'
#
loop_
_entity.id
_entity.type
_entity.pdbx_description
1 polymer ?
#
loop_
_entity_poly.entity_id
_entity_poly.type
_entity_poly.pdbx_seq_one_letter_code
_entity_poly.pdbx_strand_id
1 'polypeptide(L)'
;MATYARTRQFDRDWRRLSATDRDRYRIAFRKFDGDLSAGRFRPGLRVKGVQGAPGVFEMTWAPDGRATFEYAEREGAGPHLIWRRIGTHAVLAAP
;
A
#
# COMPACT_ATOMS: atom_id res chain seq x y z
N MET A 1 -8.03 -15.75 0.97
CA MET A 1 -7.23 -14.92 1.89
C MET A 1 -6.12 -14.21 1.11
N ALA A 2 -5.97 -12.92 1.32
CA ALA A 2 -4.94 -12.16 0.65
C ALA A 2 -3.55 -12.47 1.21
N THR A 3 -2.54 -12.37 0.36
CA THR A 3 -1.14 -12.44 0.77
C THR A 3 -0.38 -11.23 0.27
N TYR A 4 0.73 -10.93 0.92
CA TYR A 4 1.50 -9.71 0.67
C TYR A 4 2.99 -10.01 0.58
N ALA A 5 3.66 -9.28 -0.32
CA ALA A 5 5.10 -9.22 -0.42
C ALA A 5 5.53 -7.75 -0.37
N ARG A 6 6.82 -7.51 -0.25
CA ARG A 6 7.40 -6.16 -0.24
C ARG A 6 8.63 -6.13 -1.13
N THR A 7 8.84 -5.00 -1.77
CA THR A 7 10.09 -4.77 -2.50
C THR A 7 11.21 -4.36 -1.52
N ARG A 8 12.45 -4.47 -1.96
CA ARG A 8 13.59 -3.96 -1.19
C ARG A 8 13.48 -2.45 -0.96
N GLN A 9 12.94 -1.72 -1.93
CA GLN A 9 12.74 -0.29 -1.80
C GLN A 9 11.72 0.04 -0.70
N PHE A 10 10.64 -0.72 -0.61
CA PHE A 10 9.68 -0.58 0.49
C PHE A 10 10.38 -0.78 1.85
N ASP A 11 11.21 -1.79 1.97
CA ASP A 11 11.92 -2.07 3.22
C ASP A 11 12.89 -0.94 3.58
N ARG A 12 13.57 -0.33 2.60
CA ARG A 12 14.41 0.85 2.84
C ARG A 12 13.60 2.05 3.28
N ASP A 13 12.47 2.31 2.61
CA ASP A 13 11.55 3.37 2.98
C ASP A 13 11.03 3.17 4.41
N TRP A 14 10.65 1.94 4.76
CA TRP A 14 10.15 1.59 6.08
C TRP A 14 11.15 1.94 7.19
N ARG A 15 12.42 1.66 6.96
CA ARG A 15 13.47 1.97 7.94
C ARG A 15 13.62 3.46 8.22
N ARG A 16 13.21 4.32 7.29
CA ARG A 16 13.26 5.78 7.45
C ARG A 16 12.04 6.34 8.16
N LEU A 17 10.97 5.57 8.31
CA LEU A 17 9.77 6.02 8.98
C LEU A 17 9.99 6.09 10.48
N SER A 18 9.34 7.10 11.12
CA SER A 18 9.26 7.15 12.58
C SER A 18 8.39 6.02 13.11
N ALA A 19 8.52 5.73 14.40
CA ALA A 19 7.65 4.76 15.06
C ALA A 19 6.17 5.16 14.94
N THR A 20 5.86 6.44 15.07
CA THR A 20 4.51 6.97 14.92
C THR A 20 3.96 6.70 13.52
N ASP A 21 4.74 6.96 12.49
CA ASP A 21 4.30 6.73 11.11
C ASP A 21 4.14 5.25 10.80
N ARG A 22 5.01 4.39 11.33
CA ARG A 22 4.84 2.95 11.19
C ARG A 22 3.53 2.48 11.80
N ASP A 23 3.16 3.01 12.97
CA ASP A 23 1.90 2.67 13.62
C ASP A 23 0.70 3.16 12.81
N ARG A 24 0.78 4.36 12.24
CA ARG A 24 -0.27 4.89 11.35
C ARG A 24 -0.47 3.99 10.13
N TYR A 25 0.63 3.53 9.53
CA TYR A 25 0.53 2.61 8.41
C TYR A 25 -0.11 1.29 8.84
N ARG A 26 0.29 0.72 9.98
CA ARG A 26 -0.30 -0.53 10.47
C ARG A 26 -1.79 -0.44 10.68
N ILE A 27 -2.27 0.69 11.22
CA ILE A 27 -3.71 0.94 11.39
C ILE A 27 -4.40 0.99 10.02
N ALA A 28 -3.83 1.75 9.08
CA ALA A 28 -4.37 1.83 7.72
C ALA A 28 -4.35 0.47 7.02
N PHE A 29 -3.29 -0.30 7.19
CA PHE A 29 -3.16 -1.62 6.59
C PHE A 29 -4.25 -2.58 7.08
N ARG A 30 -4.60 -2.56 8.36
CA ARG A 30 -5.68 -3.42 8.89
C ARG A 30 -7.01 -3.09 8.21
N LYS A 31 -7.29 -1.80 8.03
CA LYS A 31 -8.49 -1.36 7.31
C LYS A 31 -8.45 -1.80 5.84
N PHE A 32 -7.29 -1.64 5.21
CA PHE A 32 -7.05 -2.06 3.84
C PHE A 32 -7.29 -3.56 3.66
N ASP A 33 -6.69 -4.37 4.52
CA ASP A 33 -6.80 -5.84 4.45
C ASP A 33 -8.25 -6.30 4.62
N GLY A 34 -8.97 -5.73 5.57
CA GLY A 34 -10.39 -6.01 5.78
C GLY A 34 -11.24 -5.60 4.58
N ASP A 35 -10.99 -4.43 4.03
CA ASP A 35 -11.73 -3.92 2.87
C ASP A 35 -11.43 -4.72 1.60
N LEU A 36 -10.18 -5.14 1.43
CA LEU A 36 -9.79 -5.98 0.29
C LEU A 36 -10.57 -7.29 0.30
N SER A 37 -10.71 -7.92 1.47
CA SER A 37 -11.49 -9.15 1.61
C SER A 37 -12.97 -8.91 1.35
N ALA A 38 -13.49 -7.73 1.70
CA ALA A 38 -14.88 -7.36 1.45
C ALA A 38 -15.13 -6.93 0.00
N GLY A 39 -14.09 -6.77 -0.81
CA GLY A 39 -14.18 -6.38 -2.21
C GLY A 39 -14.38 -4.89 -2.45
N ARG A 40 -14.21 -4.05 -1.44
CA ARG A 40 -14.44 -2.62 -1.55
C ARG A 40 -13.62 -1.85 -0.53
N PHE A 41 -12.84 -0.87 -1.00
CA PHE A 41 -12.07 0.02 -0.13
C PHE A 41 -12.92 1.20 0.36
N ARG A 42 -12.80 1.52 1.66
CA ARG A 42 -13.46 2.69 2.23
C ARG A 42 -12.84 3.98 1.69
N PRO A 43 -13.63 5.06 1.55
CA PRO A 43 -13.13 6.32 0.96
C PRO A 43 -11.92 6.91 1.69
N GLY A 44 -11.84 6.75 3.01
CA GLY A 44 -10.75 7.34 3.79
C GLY A 44 -9.36 6.81 3.45
N LEU A 45 -9.25 5.59 2.91
CA LEU A 45 -7.97 5.03 2.45
C LEU A 45 -7.53 5.62 1.11
N ARG A 46 -8.44 6.23 0.36
CA ARG A 46 -8.17 6.88 -0.92
C ARG A 46 -7.39 5.99 -1.88
N VAL A 47 -7.75 4.72 -1.95
CA VAL A 47 -7.10 3.77 -2.86
C VAL A 47 -7.46 4.11 -4.29
N LYS A 48 -6.45 4.31 -5.13
CA LYS A 48 -6.62 4.63 -6.54
C LYS A 48 -5.36 4.29 -7.33
N GLY A 49 -5.49 4.21 -8.65
CA GLY A 49 -4.33 4.06 -9.53
C GLY A 49 -3.42 5.29 -9.48
N VAL A 50 -2.12 5.05 -9.52
CA VAL A 50 -1.14 6.13 -9.61
C VAL A 50 -1.12 6.65 -11.05
N GLN A 51 -1.30 7.96 -11.22
CA GLN A 51 -1.26 8.56 -12.53
C GLN A 51 0.12 8.38 -13.18
N GLY A 52 0.14 7.90 -14.42
CA GLY A 52 1.37 7.67 -15.17
C GLY A 52 2.08 6.36 -14.84
N ALA A 53 1.52 5.52 -13.97
CA ALA A 53 2.10 4.22 -13.61
C ALA A 53 1.02 3.13 -13.71
N PRO A 54 0.71 2.65 -14.92
CA PRO A 54 -0.31 1.61 -15.10
C PRO A 54 -0.04 0.39 -14.24
N GLY A 55 -1.09 -0.12 -13.58
CA GLY A 55 -0.98 -1.29 -12.71
C GLY A 55 -0.45 -1.01 -11.30
N VAL A 56 -0.06 0.21 -11.01
CA VAL A 56 0.38 0.64 -9.68
C VAL A 56 -0.71 1.47 -9.02
N PHE A 57 -0.98 1.18 -7.75
CA PHE A 57 -2.02 1.82 -6.96
C PHE A 57 -1.41 2.49 -5.74
N GLU A 58 -2.12 3.45 -5.17
CA GLU A 58 -1.72 4.13 -3.94
C GLU A 58 -2.77 3.97 -2.86
N MET A 59 -2.32 4.00 -1.62
CA MET A 59 -3.15 4.08 -0.42
C MET A 59 -2.64 5.22 0.44
N THR A 60 -3.56 6.01 1.01
CA THR A 60 -3.24 7.07 1.97
C THR A 60 -3.30 6.50 3.38
N TRP A 61 -2.21 6.63 4.14
CA TRP A 61 -2.14 6.16 5.53
C TRP A 61 -1.95 7.30 6.55
N ALA A 62 -1.70 8.50 6.07
CA ALA A 62 -1.61 9.74 6.87
C ALA A 62 -1.86 10.93 5.94
N PRO A 63 -2.08 12.15 6.44
CA PRO A 63 -2.36 13.30 5.57
C PRO A 63 -1.40 13.45 4.40
N ASP A 64 -0.10 13.23 4.62
CA ASP A 64 0.91 13.23 3.57
C ASP A 64 1.49 11.84 3.30
N GLY A 65 1.02 10.83 4.01
CA GLY A 65 1.53 9.46 3.90
C GLY A 65 0.90 8.69 2.75
N ARG A 66 1.75 8.07 1.93
CA ARG A 66 1.33 7.23 0.80
C ARG A 66 2.11 5.93 0.82
N ALA A 67 1.43 4.86 0.41
CA ALA A 67 2.07 3.59 0.12
C ALA A 67 1.59 3.12 -1.24
N THR A 68 2.48 2.56 -2.04
CA THR A 68 2.13 2.08 -3.38
C THR A 68 2.20 0.57 -3.43
N PHE A 69 1.34 -0.02 -4.25
CA PHE A 69 1.28 -1.46 -4.40
C PHE A 69 0.84 -1.85 -5.81
N GLU A 70 1.08 -3.11 -6.14
CA GLU A 70 0.56 -3.72 -7.36
C GLU A 70 -0.04 -5.08 -7.03
N TYR A 71 -0.99 -5.51 -7.85
CA TYR A 71 -1.50 -6.87 -7.78
C TYR A 71 -0.55 -7.78 -8.52
N ALA A 72 -0.30 -8.96 -7.98
CA ALA A 72 0.52 -9.98 -8.61
C ALA A 72 -0.28 -11.26 -8.75
N GLU A 73 0.04 -12.03 -9.76
CA GLU A 73 -0.56 -13.35 -9.94
C GLU A 73 0.07 -14.35 -8.98
N ARG A 74 -0.76 -15.26 -8.51
CA ARG A 74 -0.30 -16.44 -7.80
C ARG A 74 -1.31 -17.55 -7.95
N GLU A 75 -0.85 -18.77 -7.78
CA GLU A 75 -1.75 -19.91 -7.67
C GLU A 75 -2.40 -19.93 -6.29
N GLY A 76 -3.67 -20.33 -6.25
CA GLY A 76 -4.43 -20.44 -5.02
C GLY A 76 -5.53 -19.40 -4.92
N ALA A 77 -6.21 -19.40 -3.76
CA ALA A 77 -7.34 -18.51 -3.52
C ALA A 77 -6.88 -17.17 -2.99
N GLY A 78 -7.55 -16.13 -3.45
CA GLY A 78 -7.37 -14.77 -2.97
C GLY A 78 -6.30 -13.97 -3.70
N PRO A 79 -6.30 -12.65 -3.51
CA PRO A 79 -5.35 -11.77 -4.15
C PRO A 79 -3.96 -11.85 -3.54
N HIS A 80 -2.96 -11.57 -4.36
CA HIS A 80 -1.58 -11.37 -3.91
C HIS A 80 -1.15 -9.96 -4.31
N LEU A 81 -0.61 -9.21 -3.36
CA LEU A 81 -0.19 -7.83 -3.56
C LEU A 81 1.27 -7.66 -3.19
N ILE A 82 1.92 -6.75 -3.90
CA ILE A 82 3.31 -6.39 -3.63
C ILE A 82 3.34 -4.91 -3.25
N TRP A 83 3.72 -4.60 -2.01
CA TRP A 83 3.97 -3.24 -1.57
C TRP A 83 5.29 -2.75 -2.16
N ARG A 84 5.26 -1.60 -2.84
CA ARG A 84 6.39 -1.10 -3.64
C ARG A 84 7.14 0.02 -2.95
N ARG A 85 6.43 1.03 -2.44
CA ARG A 85 7.00 2.20 -1.76
C ARG A 85 6.14 2.61 -0.58
N ILE A 86 6.77 3.26 0.40
CA ILE A 86 6.06 3.93 1.50
C ILE A 86 6.81 5.19 1.90
N GLY A 87 6.08 6.27 2.16
CA GLY A 87 6.68 7.54 2.55
C GLY A 87 5.67 8.66 2.45
N THR A 88 6.15 9.86 2.17
CA THR A 88 5.28 11.00 1.86
C THR A 88 4.74 10.86 0.43
N HIS A 89 3.84 11.77 0.05
CA HIS A 89 3.33 11.77 -1.32
C HIS A 89 4.44 11.88 -2.38
N ALA A 90 5.65 12.27 -1.99
CA ALA A 90 6.80 12.32 -2.91
C ALA A 90 7.15 10.97 -3.53
N VAL A 91 6.78 9.85 -2.88
CA VAL A 91 6.99 8.51 -3.46
C VAL A 91 6.22 8.29 -4.76
N LEU A 92 5.17 9.09 -5.01
CA LEU A 92 4.37 8.98 -6.23
C LEU A 92 5.14 9.43 -7.48
N ALA A 93 6.25 10.13 -7.33
CA ALA A 93 7.12 10.50 -8.45
C ALA A 93 7.92 9.31 -9.00
N ALA A 94 8.12 8.28 -8.15
CA ALA A 94 8.79 7.03 -8.53
C ALA A 94 8.12 5.87 -7.78
N PRO A 95 6.87 5.59 -8.09
CA PRO A 95 6.08 4.63 -7.32
C PRO A 95 6.54 3.17 -7.51
#